data_624258931094b93e8d7f160a1432ea9c
#
_entry.id   624258931094b93e8d7f160a1432ea9c
#
_cell.length_a   1.000
_cell.length_b   1.000
_cell.length_c   1.000
_cell.angle_alpha   90.00
_cell.angle_beta   90.00
_cell.angle_gamma   90.00
#
_symmetry.space_group_name_H-M   'P 1'
#
loop_
_entity.id
_entity.type
_entity.pdbx_description
1 polymer ?
#
loop_
_entity_poly.entity_id
_entity_poly.type
_entity_poly.pdbx_seq_one_letter_code
_entity_poly.pdbx_strand_id
1 'polypeptide(L)'
;DVSAGKNYIENRFLRAEIDEESGAVIKLTDKRSGKNFAGEKLGRAIICNDIKNDTWAHAVTEFNDEIGSFGGGKCEVIENGPIRATIKSTVKYNNSVFIRYYSLYSESDSLFVKCRLDFDEEYKLMKLCFETALQEPSVTYSMPYGSIEKDANSQEEPSHAWTDIHDRNGVGLGIINDGKYSFCACGNDRRR
;
A
#
# COMPACT_ATOMS: atom_id res chain seq x y z
N ASP A 1 2.27 4.41 -24.93
CA ASP A 1 2.44 2.95 -24.74
C ASP A 1 2.70 2.62 -23.28
N VAL A 2 2.32 1.41 -22.89
CA VAL A 2 2.60 0.83 -21.57
C VAL A 2 3.33 -0.50 -21.77
N SER A 3 4.23 -0.85 -20.84
CA SER A 3 4.98 -2.10 -20.89
C SER A 3 5.25 -2.66 -19.49
N ALA A 4 5.45 -3.97 -19.40
CA ALA A 4 5.87 -4.67 -18.20
C ALA A 4 7.10 -5.54 -18.48
N GLY A 5 8.06 -5.54 -17.56
CA GLY A 5 9.12 -6.52 -17.43
C GLY A 5 8.87 -7.44 -16.24
N LYS A 6 9.83 -8.31 -15.92
CA LYS A 6 9.67 -9.34 -14.86
C LYS A 6 9.18 -8.74 -13.53
N ASN A 7 9.69 -7.58 -13.13
CA ASN A 7 9.45 -6.95 -11.85
C ASN A 7 9.18 -5.45 -11.92
N TYR A 8 8.85 -4.93 -13.11
CA TYR A 8 8.49 -3.53 -13.27
C TYR A 8 7.36 -3.37 -14.29
N ILE A 9 6.62 -2.29 -14.14
CA ILE A 9 5.58 -1.85 -15.06
C ILE A 9 5.73 -0.34 -15.27
N GLU A 10 5.62 0.12 -16.52
CA GLU A 10 5.78 1.54 -16.84
C GLU A 10 4.95 2.00 -18.02
N ASN A 11 4.62 3.29 -18.02
CA ASN A 11 4.09 4.04 -19.14
C ASN A 11 4.82 5.38 -19.26
N ARG A 12 4.25 6.36 -19.98
CA ARG A 12 4.85 7.70 -20.12
C ARG A 12 4.84 8.52 -18.82
N PHE A 13 3.98 8.19 -17.83
CA PHE A 13 3.80 8.95 -16.60
C PHE A 13 4.50 8.30 -15.39
N LEU A 14 4.34 7.00 -15.24
CA LEU A 14 4.78 6.27 -14.07
C LEU A 14 5.69 5.10 -14.43
N ARG A 15 6.60 4.79 -13.49
CA ARG A 15 7.31 3.51 -13.40
C ARG A 15 7.20 2.97 -11.99
N ALA A 16 6.68 1.75 -11.84
CA ALA A 16 6.64 1.01 -10.60
C ALA A 16 7.55 -0.22 -10.68
N GLU A 17 8.42 -0.40 -9.67
CA GLU A 17 9.28 -1.58 -9.52
C GLU A 17 8.80 -2.37 -8.30
N ILE A 18 8.64 -3.68 -8.46
CA ILE A 18 8.01 -4.57 -7.48
C ILE A 18 9.08 -5.51 -6.94
N ASP A 19 9.22 -5.58 -5.62
CA ASP A 19 10.03 -6.58 -4.95
C ASP A 19 9.36 -7.95 -5.06
N GLU A 20 10.04 -8.92 -5.68
CA GLU A 20 9.49 -10.24 -5.92
C GLU A 20 9.21 -10.95 -4.59
N GLU A 21 10.10 -10.81 -3.60
CA GLU A 21 10.01 -11.50 -2.31
C GLU A 21 8.78 -11.08 -1.51
N SER A 22 8.57 -9.77 -1.31
CA SER A 22 7.45 -9.24 -0.53
C SER A 22 6.23 -8.88 -1.38
N GLY A 23 6.41 -8.81 -2.70
CA GLY A 23 5.42 -8.33 -3.64
C GLY A 23 5.06 -6.85 -3.47
N ALA A 24 5.76 -6.08 -2.66
CA ALA A 24 5.55 -4.66 -2.46
C ALA A 24 6.20 -3.83 -3.57
N VAL A 25 5.75 -2.58 -3.74
CA VAL A 25 6.39 -1.64 -4.67
C VAL A 25 7.56 -0.98 -3.94
N ILE A 26 8.78 -1.20 -4.44
CA ILE A 26 10.03 -0.63 -3.88
C ILE A 26 10.45 0.66 -4.54
N LYS A 27 9.88 0.99 -5.68
CA LYS A 27 10.09 2.25 -6.37
C LYS A 27 8.85 2.64 -7.15
N LEU A 28 8.37 3.84 -6.92
CA LEU A 28 7.25 4.43 -7.65
C LEU A 28 7.67 5.82 -8.13
N THR A 29 8.03 5.91 -9.40
CA THR A 29 8.58 7.13 -9.99
C THR A 29 7.55 7.82 -10.87
N ASP A 30 7.24 9.09 -10.56
CA ASP A 30 6.60 9.99 -11.53
C ASP A 30 7.65 10.44 -12.55
N LYS A 31 7.48 10.02 -13.81
CA LYS A 31 8.47 10.28 -14.88
C LYS A 31 8.49 11.75 -15.33
N ARG A 32 7.46 12.53 -14.99
CA ARG A 32 7.39 13.96 -15.31
C ARG A 32 8.30 14.80 -14.39
N SER A 33 8.30 14.47 -13.10
CA SER A 33 9.12 15.15 -12.09
C SER A 33 10.42 14.43 -11.77
N GLY A 34 10.53 13.15 -12.11
CA GLY A 34 11.62 12.26 -11.70
C GLY A 34 11.58 11.86 -10.22
N LYS A 35 10.52 12.25 -9.48
CA LYS A 35 10.40 11.96 -8.04
C LYS A 35 10.03 10.51 -7.79
N ASN A 36 10.74 9.86 -6.88
CA ASN A 36 10.34 8.57 -6.33
C ASN A 36 9.52 8.78 -5.05
N PHE A 37 8.35 8.14 -4.96
CA PHE A 37 7.44 8.21 -3.81
C PHE A 37 7.63 7.06 -2.82
N ALA A 38 8.28 5.96 -3.20
CA ALA A 38 8.56 4.86 -2.30
C ALA A 38 9.76 5.19 -1.40
N GLY A 39 9.60 5.03 -0.10
CA GLY A 39 10.70 5.02 0.87
C GLY A 39 11.43 3.66 0.80
N GLU A 40 10.90 2.67 1.53
CA GLU A 40 11.39 1.30 1.41
C GLU A 40 10.40 0.44 0.62
N LYS A 41 9.16 0.30 1.11
CA LYS A 41 8.14 -0.59 0.52
C LYS A 41 6.74 0.03 0.60
N LEU A 42 6.09 0.22 -0.54
CA LEU A 42 4.68 0.59 -0.62
C LEU A 42 3.83 -0.67 -0.75
N GLY A 43 2.87 -0.84 0.16
CA GLY A 43 1.97 -1.99 0.18
C GLY A 43 2.60 -3.27 0.73
N ARG A 44 3.59 -3.18 1.64
CA ARG A 44 4.08 -4.35 2.38
C ARG A 44 2.95 -4.93 3.23
N ALA A 45 2.68 -6.22 3.07
CA ALA A 45 1.65 -6.93 3.83
C ALA A 45 2.24 -7.47 5.13
N ILE A 46 1.88 -6.87 6.25
CA ILE A 46 2.31 -7.28 7.60
C ILE A 46 1.21 -8.04 8.32
N ILE A 47 1.62 -8.85 9.30
CA ILE A 47 0.72 -9.55 10.21
C ILE A 47 0.92 -8.96 11.60
N CYS A 48 -0.18 -8.51 12.18
CA CYS A 48 -0.22 -8.03 13.56
C CYS A 48 -0.93 -9.05 14.45
N ASN A 49 -0.48 -9.12 15.70
CA ASN A 49 -1.11 -9.95 16.73
C ASN A 49 -2.44 -9.31 17.18
N ASP A 50 -3.49 -10.13 17.25
CA ASP A 50 -4.84 -9.69 17.66
C ASP A 50 -5.42 -10.50 18.84
N ILE A 51 -4.60 -11.35 19.47
CA ILE A 51 -5.03 -12.29 20.51
C ILE A 51 -5.60 -11.62 21.76
N LYS A 52 -5.17 -10.37 22.05
CA LYS A 52 -5.57 -9.64 23.27
C LYS A 52 -6.84 -8.82 23.06
N ASN A 53 -7.30 -8.67 21.83
CA ASN A 53 -8.43 -7.83 21.49
C ASN A 53 -9.72 -8.66 21.49
N ASP A 54 -10.79 -8.07 21.99
CA ASP A 54 -12.11 -8.67 21.87
C ASP A 54 -12.75 -8.35 20.51
N THR A 55 -13.87 -9.00 20.20
CA THR A 55 -14.61 -8.83 18.94
C THR A 55 -15.03 -7.38 18.67
N TRP A 56 -15.16 -6.56 19.71
CA TRP A 56 -15.58 -5.16 19.61
C TRP A 56 -14.42 -4.19 19.62
N ALA A 57 -13.19 -4.68 19.78
CA ALA A 57 -11.96 -3.88 19.88
C ALA A 57 -12.08 -2.75 20.93
N HIS A 58 -12.68 -3.05 22.10
CA HIS A 58 -12.82 -2.08 23.17
C HIS A 58 -11.47 -1.52 23.62
N ALA A 59 -11.37 -0.20 23.65
CA ALA A 59 -10.16 0.54 24.02
C ALA A 59 -8.92 0.23 23.15
N VAL A 60 -9.08 -0.36 21.96
CA VAL A 60 -8.01 -0.56 21.00
C VAL A 60 -7.92 0.68 20.14
N THR A 61 -6.78 1.35 20.17
CA THR A 61 -6.49 2.56 19.37
C THR A 61 -5.44 2.31 18.32
N GLU A 62 -4.77 1.15 18.35
CA GLU A 62 -3.69 0.81 17.43
C GLU A 62 -3.56 -0.70 17.24
N PHE A 63 -3.16 -1.11 16.04
CA PHE A 63 -2.76 -2.48 15.70
C PHE A 63 -1.33 -2.44 15.16
N ASN A 64 -0.34 -2.42 16.06
CA ASN A 64 1.08 -2.23 15.70
C ASN A 64 2.01 -3.34 16.22
N ASP A 65 1.47 -4.39 16.87
CA ASP A 65 2.24 -5.56 17.30
C ASP A 65 2.53 -6.48 16.09
N GLU A 66 3.50 -6.07 15.25
CA GLU A 66 3.93 -6.81 14.06
C GLU A 66 4.63 -8.11 14.48
N ILE A 67 4.10 -9.25 14.06
CA ILE A 67 4.63 -10.59 14.34
C ILE A 67 5.12 -11.32 13.09
N GLY A 68 4.96 -10.73 11.93
CA GLY A 68 5.43 -11.30 10.66
C GLY A 68 4.96 -10.52 9.44
N SER A 69 5.31 -11.00 8.27
CA SER A 69 4.89 -10.44 7.00
C SER A 69 4.76 -11.51 5.93
N PHE A 70 3.96 -11.23 4.90
CA PHE A 70 3.90 -12.06 3.71
C PHE A 70 5.23 -11.97 2.94
N GLY A 71 5.70 -13.11 2.42
CA GLY A 71 6.94 -13.22 1.67
C GLY A 71 6.98 -14.47 0.80
N GLY A 72 8.20 -14.91 0.41
CA GLY A 72 8.40 -16.09 -0.44
C GLY A 72 7.72 -15.95 -1.80
N GLY A 73 7.75 -14.74 -2.35
CA GLY A 73 6.90 -14.35 -3.45
C GLY A 73 7.44 -14.68 -4.83
N LYS A 74 6.57 -14.49 -5.82
CA LYS A 74 6.93 -14.50 -7.24
C LYS A 74 6.11 -13.47 -7.99
N CYS A 75 6.73 -12.91 -9.05
CA CYS A 75 6.08 -12.02 -9.99
C CYS A 75 5.97 -12.66 -11.37
N GLU A 76 4.82 -12.46 -12.04
CA GLU A 76 4.52 -12.97 -13.37
C GLU A 76 3.90 -11.85 -14.20
N VAL A 77 4.43 -11.58 -15.39
CA VAL A 77 3.76 -10.71 -16.37
C VAL A 77 2.61 -11.49 -16.98
N ILE A 78 1.38 -11.07 -16.73
CA ILE A 78 0.18 -11.74 -17.25
C ILE A 78 -0.46 -11.00 -18.43
N GLU A 79 -0.10 -9.72 -18.61
CA GLU A 79 -0.54 -8.90 -19.73
C GLU A 79 0.52 -7.86 -20.05
N ASN A 80 0.83 -7.68 -21.32
CA ASN A 80 1.81 -6.70 -21.80
C ASN A 80 1.38 -6.15 -23.17
N GLY A 81 0.29 -5.45 -23.18
CA GLY A 81 -0.32 -4.88 -24.38
C GLY A 81 -0.18 -3.36 -24.44
N PRO A 82 -0.47 -2.73 -25.60
CA PRO A 82 -0.25 -1.30 -25.76
C PRO A 82 -1.20 -0.42 -24.93
N ILE A 83 -2.35 -0.95 -24.51
CA ILE A 83 -3.37 -0.21 -23.74
C ILE A 83 -3.19 -0.44 -22.24
N ARG A 84 -2.90 -1.68 -21.83
CA ARG A 84 -2.72 -2.07 -20.44
C ARG A 84 -1.61 -3.11 -20.31
N ALA A 85 -0.82 -2.99 -19.27
CA ALA A 85 0.07 -4.04 -18.79
C ALA A 85 -0.32 -4.46 -17.38
N THR A 86 -0.04 -5.72 -17.00
CA THR A 86 -0.38 -6.24 -15.67
C THR A 86 0.68 -7.23 -15.20
N ILE A 87 1.15 -7.03 -13.98
CA ILE A 87 2.00 -7.97 -13.24
C ILE A 87 1.18 -8.57 -12.11
N LYS A 88 1.21 -9.90 -12.01
CA LYS A 88 0.67 -10.65 -10.88
C LYS A 88 1.79 -10.93 -9.89
N SER A 89 1.62 -10.53 -8.64
CA SER A 89 2.47 -10.90 -7.51
C SER A 89 1.70 -11.86 -6.60
N THR A 90 2.37 -12.93 -6.15
CA THR A 90 1.80 -13.91 -5.21
C THR A 90 2.78 -14.08 -4.06
N VAL A 91 2.34 -13.83 -2.82
CA VAL A 91 3.13 -13.98 -1.59
C VAL A 91 2.35 -14.82 -0.59
N LYS A 92 3.04 -15.40 0.39
CA LYS A 92 2.44 -16.30 1.37
C LYS A 92 2.83 -15.95 2.80
N TYR A 93 1.97 -16.34 3.73
CA TYR A 93 2.26 -16.39 5.16
C TYR A 93 1.56 -17.62 5.74
N ASN A 94 2.31 -18.59 6.26
CA ASN A 94 1.79 -19.90 6.68
C ASN A 94 0.87 -20.52 5.60
N ASN A 95 -0.43 -20.70 5.93
CA ASN A 95 -1.44 -21.23 5.02
C ASN A 95 -2.12 -20.14 4.18
N SER A 96 -1.87 -18.87 4.49
CA SER A 96 -2.51 -17.72 3.84
C SER A 96 -1.79 -17.34 2.55
N VAL A 97 -2.57 -16.91 1.55
CA VAL A 97 -2.06 -16.48 0.25
C VAL A 97 -2.58 -15.09 -0.09
N PHE A 98 -1.69 -14.20 -0.47
CA PHE A 98 -2.04 -12.87 -0.93
C PHE A 98 -1.58 -12.65 -2.36
N ILE A 99 -2.53 -12.37 -3.26
CA ILE A 99 -2.31 -12.12 -4.68
C ILE A 99 -2.64 -10.67 -4.99
N ARG A 100 -1.73 -9.99 -5.68
CA ARG A 100 -1.93 -8.64 -6.20
C ARG A 100 -1.75 -8.61 -7.70
N TYR A 101 -2.63 -7.86 -8.37
CA TYR A 101 -2.54 -7.56 -9.78
C TYR A 101 -2.25 -6.08 -9.92
N TYR A 102 -1.00 -5.75 -10.26
CA TYR A 102 -0.56 -4.40 -10.55
C TYR A 102 -0.81 -4.09 -11.99
N SER A 103 -1.76 -3.22 -12.29
CA SER A 103 -2.14 -2.84 -13.64
C SER A 103 -1.87 -1.36 -13.90
N LEU A 104 -1.30 -1.07 -15.05
CA LEU A 104 -1.06 0.29 -15.51
C LEU A 104 -1.63 0.45 -16.92
N TYR A 105 -2.37 1.51 -17.15
CA TYR A 105 -2.91 1.85 -18.46
C TYR A 105 -2.02 2.90 -19.15
N SER A 106 -1.98 2.88 -20.48
CA SER A 106 -1.11 3.77 -21.29
C SER A 106 -1.33 5.25 -21.02
N GLU A 107 -2.58 5.65 -20.72
CA GLU A 107 -3.00 7.04 -20.54
C GLU A 107 -3.32 7.42 -19.10
N SER A 108 -2.97 6.56 -18.13
CA SER A 108 -3.24 6.81 -16.70
C SER A 108 -1.95 7.09 -15.95
N ASP A 109 -2.00 8.04 -15.01
CA ASP A 109 -0.95 8.29 -14.03
C ASP A 109 -1.24 7.65 -12.67
N SER A 110 -2.12 6.66 -12.64
CA SER A 110 -2.47 5.89 -11.45
C SER A 110 -2.12 4.42 -11.63
N LEU A 111 -1.48 3.83 -10.61
CA LEU A 111 -1.23 2.40 -10.52
C LEU A 111 -2.43 1.71 -9.88
N PHE A 112 -3.10 0.85 -10.61
CA PHE A 112 -4.24 0.08 -10.12
C PHE A 112 -3.77 -1.22 -9.49
N VAL A 113 -4.27 -1.52 -8.28
CA VAL A 113 -3.87 -2.72 -7.54
C VAL A 113 -5.13 -3.49 -7.14
N LYS A 114 -5.40 -4.61 -7.83
CA LYS A 114 -6.46 -5.53 -7.43
C LYS A 114 -5.88 -6.56 -6.48
N CYS A 115 -6.47 -6.68 -5.29
CA CYS A 115 -6.04 -7.60 -4.23
C CYS A 115 -7.01 -8.78 -4.12
N ARG A 116 -6.44 -9.98 -3.93
CA ARG A 116 -7.17 -11.19 -3.51
C ARG A 116 -6.42 -11.80 -2.35
N LEU A 117 -7.08 -11.87 -1.20
CA LEU A 117 -6.55 -12.46 0.03
C LEU A 117 -7.33 -13.73 0.35
N ASP A 118 -6.60 -14.83 0.55
CA ASP A 118 -7.08 -16.05 1.19
C ASP A 118 -6.36 -16.13 2.54
N PHE A 119 -7.08 -15.77 3.63
CA PHE A 119 -6.50 -15.56 4.95
C PHE A 119 -6.97 -16.65 5.91
N ASP A 120 -6.05 -17.54 6.27
CA ASP A 120 -6.29 -18.69 7.14
C ASP A 120 -5.41 -18.60 8.40
N GLU A 121 -5.69 -17.56 9.23
CA GLU A 121 -4.94 -17.30 10.46
C GLU A 121 -5.89 -16.97 11.61
N GLU A 122 -5.64 -17.54 12.76
CA GLU A 122 -6.39 -17.24 13.99
C GLU A 122 -5.68 -16.13 14.79
N TYR A 123 -6.46 -15.24 15.40
CA TYR A 123 -5.99 -14.14 16.27
C TYR A 123 -4.93 -13.25 15.62
N LYS A 124 -5.06 -13.00 14.34
CA LYS A 124 -4.16 -12.16 13.56
C LYS A 124 -4.93 -11.20 12.65
N LEU A 125 -4.33 -10.05 12.43
CA LEU A 125 -4.81 -9.01 11.53
C LEU A 125 -3.76 -8.76 10.44
N MET A 126 -4.18 -8.65 9.19
CA MET A 126 -3.30 -8.20 8.11
C MET A 126 -3.44 -6.71 7.86
N LYS A 127 -2.30 -6.00 7.75
CA LYS A 127 -2.25 -4.59 7.34
C LYS A 127 -1.37 -4.44 6.09
N LEU A 128 -1.69 -3.40 5.29
CA LEU A 128 -0.82 -2.94 4.21
C LEU A 128 -0.09 -1.67 4.66
N CYS A 129 1.23 -1.74 4.71
CA CYS A 129 2.08 -0.62 5.07
C CYS A 129 2.62 0.09 3.84
N PHE A 130 2.49 1.42 3.81
CA PHE A 130 2.96 2.28 2.73
C PHE A 130 4.07 3.18 3.24
N GLU A 131 5.32 2.76 3.06
CA GLU A 131 6.50 3.49 3.49
C GLU A 131 6.90 4.49 2.41
N THR A 132 6.48 5.74 2.59
CA THR A 132 6.73 6.80 1.60
C THR A 132 8.09 7.46 1.78
N ALA A 133 8.64 8.03 0.69
CA ALA A 133 9.87 8.85 0.71
C ALA A 133 9.60 10.32 1.06
N LEU A 134 8.36 10.66 1.45
CA LEU A 134 7.96 12.02 1.78
C LEU A 134 8.58 12.44 3.12
N GLN A 135 8.99 13.71 3.20
CA GLN A 135 9.57 14.28 4.41
C GLN A 135 8.50 15.03 5.21
N GLU A 136 8.42 14.75 6.52
CA GLU A 136 7.44 15.39 7.41
C GLU A 136 6.03 15.44 6.81
N PRO A 137 5.45 14.29 6.43
CA PRO A 137 4.18 14.28 5.73
C PRO A 137 3.01 14.64 6.65
N SER A 138 2.07 15.42 6.12
CA SER A 138 0.70 15.52 6.62
C SER A 138 -0.17 14.45 5.96
N VAL A 139 -1.27 14.09 6.63
CA VAL A 139 -2.20 13.09 6.13
C VAL A 139 -3.62 13.64 6.14
N THR A 140 -4.25 13.65 4.97
CA THR A 140 -5.66 14.02 4.82
C THR A 140 -6.49 12.78 4.57
N TYR A 141 -7.54 12.61 5.37
CA TYR A 141 -8.46 11.48 5.31
C TYR A 141 -9.80 11.89 4.71
N SER A 142 -10.33 11.08 3.81
CA SER A 142 -11.70 11.28 3.31
C SER A 142 -12.72 10.93 4.38
N MET A 143 -13.72 11.77 4.53
CA MET A 143 -14.81 11.61 5.47
C MET A 143 -16.16 11.78 4.75
N PRO A 144 -17.29 11.33 5.33
CA PRO A 144 -18.60 11.70 4.80
C PRO A 144 -18.72 13.22 4.69
N TYR A 145 -19.05 13.69 3.49
CA TYR A 145 -19.23 15.10 3.16
C TYR A 145 -17.98 15.99 3.16
N GLY A 146 -16.76 15.40 3.25
CA GLY A 146 -15.56 16.23 3.23
C GLY A 146 -14.27 15.47 3.45
N SER A 147 -13.28 16.16 3.99
CA SER A 147 -11.98 15.60 4.37
C SER A 147 -11.47 16.27 5.63
N ILE A 148 -10.57 15.61 6.32
CA ILE A 148 -9.92 16.11 7.52
C ILE A 148 -8.43 15.82 7.48
N GLU A 149 -7.61 16.82 7.78
CA GLU A 149 -6.18 16.64 7.99
C GLU A 149 -5.91 16.33 9.46
N LYS A 150 -5.06 15.36 9.73
CA LYS A 150 -4.66 14.94 11.08
C LYS A 150 -3.16 14.68 11.13
N ASP A 151 -2.61 14.85 12.31
CA ASP A 151 -1.22 14.49 12.59
C ASP A 151 -1.00 12.98 12.51
N ALA A 152 0.22 12.60 12.12
CA ALA A 152 0.66 11.20 12.14
C ALA A 152 0.93 10.75 13.58
N ASN A 153 -0.14 10.36 14.30
CA ASN A 153 -0.13 10.04 15.72
C ASN A 153 -0.02 8.54 16.02
N SER A 154 0.14 7.70 14.99
CA SER A 154 0.20 6.23 15.06
C SER A 154 -1.09 5.55 15.54
N GLN A 155 -2.19 6.27 15.64
CA GLN A 155 -3.50 5.70 15.96
C GLN A 155 -4.28 5.32 14.70
N GLU A 156 -5.18 4.36 14.84
CA GLU A 156 -6.12 4.01 13.77
C GLU A 156 -7.15 5.12 13.60
N GLU A 157 -7.17 5.70 12.40
CA GLU A 157 -8.07 6.79 12.03
C GLU A 157 -9.08 6.32 10.99
N PRO A 158 -10.36 6.65 11.15
CA PRO A 158 -11.36 6.33 10.14
C PRO A 158 -11.11 7.14 8.86
N SER A 159 -11.28 6.48 7.73
CA SER A 159 -11.28 7.12 6.41
C SER A 159 -12.22 6.36 5.48
N HIS A 160 -12.76 7.00 4.48
CA HIS A 160 -13.70 6.37 3.55
C HIS A 160 -13.00 5.82 2.31
N ALA A 161 -12.92 6.63 1.27
CA ALA A 161 -12.54 6.16 -0.05
C ALA A 161 -11.08 6.46 -0.41
N TRP A 162 -10.46 7.40 0.27
CA TRP A 162 -9.08 7.80 -0.03
C TRP A 162 -8.38 8.41 1.18
N THR A 163 -7.06 8.30 1.16
CA THR A 163 -6.14 8.98 2.08
C THR A 163 -5.05 9.61 1.23
N ASP A 164 -4.75 10.88 1.47
CA ASP A 164 -3.68 11.62 0.81
C ASP A 164 -2.55 11.90 1.78
N ILE A 165 -1.34 11.46 1.43
CA ILE A 165 -0.12 11.67 2.19
C ILE A 165 0.72 12.65 1.40
N HIS A 166 0.97 13.86 1.92
CA HIS A 166 1.67 14.91 1.20
C HIS A 166 2.69 15.65 2.07
N ASP A 167 3.71 16.18 1.44
CA ASP A 167 4.70 17.06 2.07
C ASP A 167 4.20 18.52 2.14
N ARG A 168 4.98 19.40 2.78
CA ARG A 168 4.64 20.81 2.94
C ARG A 168 4.48 21.58 1.62
N ASN A 169 4.98 21.04 0.52
CA ASN A 169 4.85 21.64 -0.82
C ASN A 169 3.62 21.12 -1.58
N GLY A 170 2.79 20.31 -0.93
CA GLY A 170 1.62 19.70 -1.54
C GLY A 170 1.93 18.58 -2.54
N VAL A 171 3.16 18.05 -2.52
CA VAL A 171 3.52 16.89 -3.34
C VAL A 171 3.30 15.63 -2.53
N GLY A 172 2.48 14.71 -3.04
CA GLY A 172 2.05 13.58 -2.25
C GLY A 172 1.71 12.33 -3.03
N LEU A 173 1.24 11.35 -2.27
CA LEU A 173 0.75 10.06 -2.75
C LEU A 173 -0.67 9.83 -2.24
N GLY A 174 -1.64 9.81 -3.14
CA GLY A 174 -3.01 9.42 -2.85
C GLY A 174 -3.18 7.91 -2.88
N ILE A 175 -3.79 7.35 -1.83
CA ILE A 175 -4.21 5.96 -1.76
C ILE A 175 -5.73 5.92 -1.83
N ILE A 176 -6.26 5.39 -2.94
CA ILE A 176 -7.70 5.25 -3.16
C ILE A 176 -8.07 3.79 -2.96
N ASN A 177 -9.17 3.52 -2.28
CA ASN A 177 -9.60 2.16 -1.99
C ASN A 177 -11.13 2.02 -2.08
N ASP A 178 -11.59 0.78 -2.21
CA ASP A 178 -13.00 0.41 -2.36
C ASP A 178 -13.61 -0.27 -1.13
N GLY A 179 -12.89 -0.32 -0.02
CA GLY A 179 -13.44 -1.04 1.14
C GLY A 179 -12.55 -1.12 2.37
N LYS A 180 -11.61 -0.19 2.56
CA LYS A 180 -10.80 -0.09 3.76
C LYS A 180 -11.12 1.22 4.46
N TYR A 181 -11.58 1.13 5.71
CA TYR A 181 -12.15 2.26 6.45
C TYR A 181 -11.30 2.69 7.65
N SER A 182 -10.09 2.14 7.80
CA SER A 182 -9.16 2.52 8.85
C SER A 182 -7.74 2.63 8.32
N PHE A 183 -7.05 3.67 8.71
CA PHE A 183 -5.66 3.96 8.37
C PHE A 183 -4.92 4.42 9.61
N CYS A 184 -3.67 4.00 9.73
CA CYS A 184 -2.76 4.46 10.75
C CYS A 184 -1.59 5.17 10.07
N ALA A 185 -1.41 6.46 10.37
CA ALA A 185 -0.26 7.21 9.90
C ALA A 185 0.79 7.30 11.00
N CYS A 186 1.98 6.77 10.74
CA CYS A 186 3.11 6.84 11.64
C CYS A 186 4.07 7.93 11.17
N GLY A 187 4.46 8.84 12.05
CA GLY A 187 5.51 9.83 11.77
C GLY A 187 6.87 9.16 11.57
N ASN A 188 7.86 9.94 11.11
CA ASN A 188 9.22 9.44 10.82
C ASN A 188 9.99 8.91 12.05
N ASP A 189 9.45 9.04 13.25
CA ASP A 189 10.11 8.56 14.48
C ASP A 189 9.78 7.07 14.72
N ARG A 190 10.42 6.20 13.93
CA ARG A 190 10.34 4.74 14.07
C ARG A 190 11.07 4.17 15.29
N ARG A 191 11.33 4.98 16.31
CA ARG A 191 11.95 4.54 17.56
C ARG A 191 10.92 4.49 18.68
N ARG A 192 9.95 3.60 18.56
CA ARG A 192 9.23 3.09 19.74
C ARG A 192 8.67 1.71 19.45
#